data_4fcb5f35a94172d4dfacb127ff10bae5
#
_entry.id   4fcb5f35a94172d4dfacb127ff10bae5
#
_cell.length_a   1.000
_cell.length_b   1.000
_cell.length_c   1.000
_cell.angle_alpha   90.00
_cell.angle_beta   90.00
_cell.angle_gamma   90.00
#
_symmetry.space_group_name_H-M   'P 1'
#
loop_
_entity.id
_entity.type
_entity.pdbx_description
1 polymer ?
#
loop_
_entity_poly.entity_id
_entity_poly.type
_entity_poly.pdbx_seq_one_letter_code
_entity_poly.pdbx_strand_id
1 'polypeptide(L)'
;PNFIKVWSTDPNGFLDLNHTNDTITYTVASNLCGTYTIGGSNPDFVDFSSAVSLLSNAGVSCPVIFNVRAGTYDEQVSLGTIPGSSVINTVTFQSEVLDSSQVSLHYSSSNPSYDYTLYFDSCSNVVFKDIGVLRSSGDYAIRIEGGSSNLDFRNGVFNNIYSSSSSV
;
A
#
# COMPACT_ATOMS: atom_id res chain seq x y z
N PRO A 1 -12.30 -1.55 12.50
CA PRO A 1 -13.10 -2.06 11.38
C PRO A 1 -14.58 -1.87 11.66
N ASN A 2 -15.32 -1.45 10.64
CA ASN A 2 -16.76 -1.35 10.72
C ASN A 2 -17.35 -2.73 10.37
N PHE A 3 -18.33 -3.18 11.16
CA PHE A 3 -19.00 -4.46 10.94
C PHE A 3 -20.44 -4.20 10.50
N ILE A 4 -20.85 -4.87 9.43
CA ILE A 4 -22.27 -5.00 9.07
C ILE A 4 -22.69 -6.40 9.48
N LYS A 5 -23.68 -6.47 10.38
CA LYS A 5 -24.29 -7.72 10.79
C LYS A 5 -25.72 -7.73 10.26
N VAL A 6 -26.05 -8.75 9.50
CA VAL A 6 -27.40 -8.96 8.97
C VAL A 6 -27.88 -10.30 9.52
N TRP A 7 -29.12 -10.31 10.01
CA TRP A 7 -29.77 -11.53 10.52
C TRP A 7 -31.23 -11.58 10.08
N SER A 8 -31.75 -12.77 9.97
CA SER A 8 -33.18 -13.01 9.79
C SER A 8 -33.76 -13.62 11.07
N THR A 9 -35.03 -13.34 11.33
CA THR A 9 -35.80 -13.98 12.38
C THR A 9 -37.11 -14.48 11.80
N ASP A 10 -37.47 -15.71 12.13
CA ASP A 10 -38.75 -16.33 11.75
C ASP A 10 -39.13 -16.09 10.27
N PRO A 11 -38.29 -16.54 9.30
CA PRO A 11 -38.55 -16.35 7.89
C PRO A 11 -39.92 -16.93 7.50
N ASN A 12 -40.72 -16.18 6.78
CA ASN A 12 -42.07 -16.54 6.36
C ASN A 12 -43.09 -16.72 7.54
N GLY A 13 -42.80 -16.20 8.73
CA GLY A 13 -43.69 -16.29 9.90
C GLY A 13 -43.71 -17.66 10.59
N PHE A 14 -42.78 -18.52 10.28
CA PHE A 14 -42.57 -19.80 10.94
C PHE A 14 -41.33 -19.77 11.82
N LEU A 15 -41.38 -20.47 12.96
CA LEU A 15 -40.25 -20.61 13.86
C LEU A 15 -39.06 -21.28 13.12
N ASP A 16 -37.95 -20.57 13.07
CA ASP A 16 -36.70 -21.15 12.55
C ASP A 16 -36.01 -21.93 13.67
N LEU A 17 -35.80 -23.22 13.43
CA LEU A 17 -35.13 -24.12 14.37
C LEU A 17 -33.60 -24.18 14.15
N ASN A 18 -33.08 -23.52 13.12
CA ASN A 18 -31.66 -23.49 12.81
C ASN A 18 -31.07 -22.10 12.84
N HIS A 19 -30.85 -21.56 14.02
CA HIS A 19 -30.27 -20.22 14.22
C HIS A 19 -28.79 -20.09 13.84
N THR A 20 -28.14 -21.15 13.38
CA THR A 20 -26.70 -21.11 13.02
C THR A 20 -26.42 -20.49 11.65
N ASN A 21 -27.41 -20.40 10.78
CA ASN A 21 -27.34 -19.82 9.45
C ASN A 21 -28.01 -18.43 9.34
N ASP A 22 -28.58 -17.92 10.42
CA ASP A 22 -29.40 -16.69 10.44
C ASP A 22 -28.58 -15.41 10.40
N THR A 23 -27.27 -15.52 10.62
CA THR A 23 -26.41 -14.33 10.77
C THR A 23 -25.28 -14.36 9.76
N ILE A 24 -25.18 -13.28 8.98
CA ILE A 24 -24.01 -12.95 8.18
C ILE A 24 -23.31 -11.76 8.82
N THR A 25 -22.01 -11.86 9.02
CA THR A 25 -21.18 -10.72 9.47
C THR A 25 -20.22 -10.35 8.35
N TYR A 26 -20.28 -9.10 7.91
CA TYR A 26 -19.39 -8.55 6.90
C TYR A 26 -18.50 -7.47 7.51
N THR A 27 -17.20 -7.58 7.33
CA THR A 27 -16.26 -6.54 7.74
C THR A 27 -16.08 -5.57 6.60
N VAL A 28 -16.39 -4.30 6.83
CA VAL A 28 -16.16 -3.22 5.87
C VAL A 28 -14.90 -2.48 6.30
N ALA A 29 -13.89 -2.48 5.47
CA ALA A 29 -12.75 -1.61 5.64
C ALA A 29 -13.18 -0.17 5.38
N SER A 30 -12.93 0.73 6.33
CA SER A 30 -13.04 2.16 6.08
C SER A 30 -11.86 2.63 5.24
N ASN A 31 -12.10 3.55 4.31
CA ASN A 31 -11.03 4.21 3.57
C ASN A 31 -9.99 4.79 4.52
N LEU A 32 -8.73 4.72 4.11
CA LEU A 32 -7.64 5.32 4.87
C LEU A 32 -7.72 6.85 4.82
N CYS A 33 -7.35 7.48 5.94
CA CYS A 33 -7.32 8.94 6.08
C CYS A 33 -6.41 9.32 7.25
N GLY A 34 -5.46 10.22 7.05
CA GLY A 34 -4.55 10.69 8.09
C GLY A 34 -3.20 9.99 8.12
N THR A 35 -2.62 9.86 9.30
CA THR A 35 -1.23 9.41 9.47
C THR A 35 -1.18 8.05 10.14
N TYR A 36 -0.32 7.19 9.61
CA TYR A 36 -0.07 5.82 10.06
C TYR A 36 1.43 5.57 10.20
N THR A 37 1.80 4.52 10.92
CA THR A 37 3.18 4.09 11.12
C THR A 37 3.44 2.74 10.45
N ILE A 38 4.64 2.58 9.86
CA ILE A 38 5.11 1.30 9.30
C ILE A 38 6.36 0.87 10.04
N GLY A 39 6.38 -0.39 10.49
CA GLY A 39 7.52 -1.03 11.12
C GLY A 39 7.82 -0.56 12.54
N GLY A 40 8.86 -1.14 13.15
CA GLY A 40 9.25 -0.84 14.51
C GLY A 40 8.32 -1.46 15.57
N SER A 41 8.22 -0.83 16.75
CA SER A 41 7.43 -1.33 17.87
C SER A 41 6.00 -0.80 17.83
N ASN A 42 5.00 -1.68 17.94
CA ASN A 42 3.57 -1.37 17.91
C ASN A 42 3.16 -0.44 16.75
N PRO A 43 3.47 -0.78 15.49
CA PRO A 43 3.08 0.03 14.35
C PRO A 43 1.62 -0.22 13.96
N ASP A 44 1.05 0.67 13.15
CA ASP A 44 -0.23 0.43 12.48
C ASP A 44 -0.10 -0.67 11.41
N PHE A 45 1.05 -0.72 10.74
CA PHE A 45 1.40 -1.73 9.74
C PHE A 45 2.80 -2.29 10.02
N VAL A 46 2.93 -3.61 9.95
CA VAL A 46 4.20 -4.27 10.25
C VAL A 46 5.25 -4.03 9.16
N ASP A 47 4.80 -3.82 7.91
CA ASP A 47 5.62 -3.70 6.71
C ASP A 47 4.90 -2.89 5.61
N PHE A 48 5.60 -2.62 4.50
CA PHE A 48 5.02 -1.93 3.33
C PHE A 48 3.92 -2.76 2.67
N SER A 49 4.09 -4.07 2.57
CA SER A 49 3.16 -4.98 1.91
C SER A 49 1.78 -4.95 2.57
N SER A 50 1.72 -4.91 3.90
CA SER A 50 0.46 -4.81 4.65
C SER A 50 -0.23 -3.45 4.46
N ALA A 51 0.53 -2.36 4.44
CA ALA A 51 0.01 -1.02 4.17
C ALA A 51 -0.54 -0.90 2.74
N VAL A 52 0.20 -1.37 1.75
CA VAL A 52 -0.19 -1.36 0.33
C VAL A 52 -1.40 -2.26 0.08
N SER A 53 -1.48 -3.42 0.73
CA SER A 53 -2.65 -4.30 0.64
C SER A 53 -3.92 -3.60 1.12
N LEU A 54 -3.85 -2.86 2.24
CA LEU A 54 -5.00 -2.11 2.72
C LEU A 54 -5.34 -0.93 1.81
N LEU A 55 -4.35 -0.19 1.29
CA LEU A 55 -4.54 0.88 0.31
C LEU A 55 -5.31 0.39 -0.93
N SER A 56 -4.91 -0.76 -1.47
CA SER A 56 -5.52 -1.33 -2.69
C SER A 56 -6.97 -1.75 -2.45
N ASN A 57 -7.28 -2.27 -1.25
CA ASN A 57 -8.59 -2.80 -0.92
C ASN A 57 -9.56 -1.74 -0.40
N ALA A 58 -9.10 -0.85 0.47
CA ALA A 58 -9.93 0.15 1.11
C ALA A 58 -9.89 1.51 0.40
N GLY A 59 -8.76 1.83 -0.24
CA GLY A 59 -8.55 3.15 -0.83
C GLY A 59 -8.40 4.26 0.21
N VAL A 60 -8.47 5.50 -0.25
CA VAL A 60 -8.28 6.70 0.57
C VAL A 60 -9.48 7.65 0.46
N SER A 61 -9.78 8.40 1.52
CA SER A 61 -10.83 9.43 1.55
C SER A 61 -10.30 10.83 1.89
N CYS A 62 -9.02 10.92 2.27
CA CYS A 62 -8.27 12.16 2.47
C CYS A 62 -6.78 11.87 2.25
N PRO A 63 -5.87 12.84 2.36
CA PRO A 63 -4.43 12.58 2.32
C PRO A 63 -4.01 11.54 3.37
N VAL A 64 -3.14 10.62 2.94
CA VAL A 64 -2.59 9.57 3.80
C VAL A 64 -1.08 9.71 3.89
N ILE A 65 -0.54 9.65 5.10
CA ILE A 65 0.90 9.68 5.35
C ILE A 65 1.28 8.41 6.11
N PHE A 66 2.21 7.65 5.57
CA PHE A 66 2.88 6.55 6.25
C PHE A 66 4.25 7.01 6.73
N ASN A 67 4.41 7.14 8.04
CA ASN A 67 5.69 7.37 8.69
C ASN A 67 6.40 6.03 8.86
N VAL A 68 7.42 5.81 8.04
CA VAL A 68 8.22 4.58 8.05
C VAL A 68 9.33 4.73 9.07
N ARG A 69 9.35 3.84 10.05
CA ARG A 69 10.37 3.83 11.09
C ARG A 69 11.71 3.31 10.57
N ALA A 70 12.78 3.71 11.24
CA ALA A 70 14.13 3.30 10.88
C ALA A 70 14.24 1.78 10.78
N GLY A 71 14.83 1.30 9.69
CA GLY A 71 15.01 -0.11 9.42
C GLY A 71 15.29 -0.43 7.96
N THR A 72 15.67 -1.68 7.73
CA THR A 72 15.77 -2.26 6.38
C THR A 72 14.57 -3.17 6.18
N TYR A 73 13.82 -2.90 5.13
CA TYR A 73 12.63 -3.64 4.73
C TYR A 73 12.97 -4.46 3.49
N ASP A 74 13.08 -5.78 3.67
CA ASP A 74 13.38 -6.70 2.58
C ASP A 74 12.08 -7.19 1.96
N GLU A 75 11.52 -6.34 1.09
CA GLU A 75 10.21 -6.54 0.50
C GLU A 75 10.19 -6.15 -0.98
N GLN A 76 9.44 -6.90 -1.76
CA GLN A 76 9.02 -6.50 -3.10
C GLN A 76 7.63 -5.88 -3.02
N VAL A 77 7.52 -4.60 -3.35
CA VAL A 77 6.29 -3.82 -3.20
C VAL A 77 5.72 -3.46 -4.57
N SER A 78 4.43 -3.74 -4.76
CA SER A 78 3.69 -3.38 -5.98
C SER A 78 2.48 -2.53 -5.64
N LEU A 79 2.43 -1.33 -6.23
CA LEU A 79 1.31 -0.40 -6.11
C LEU A 79 0.53 -0.34 -7.43
N GLY A 80 -0.72 -0.74 -7.37
CA GLY A 80 -1.70 -0.55 -8.44
C GLY A 80 -2.55 0.71 -8.22
N THR A 81 -3.69 0.76 -8.88
CA THR A 81 -4.68 1.83 -8.67
C THR A 81 -5.12 1.87 -7.20
N ILE A 82 -5.05 3.05 -6.60
CA ILE A 82 -5.52 3.31 -5.24
C ILE A 82 -6.88 4.00 -5.32
N PRO A 83 -7.99 3.35 -4.92
CA PRO A 83 -9.31 3.96 -4.96
C PRO A 83 -9.37 5.26 -4.16
N GLY A 84 -9.89 6.33 -4.74
CA GLY A 84 -10.02 7.64 -4.09
C GLY A 84 -8.75 8.50 -4.10
N SER A 85 -7.61 8.00 -4.59
CA SER A 85 -6.40 8.83 -4.74
C SER A 85 -6.63 9.95 -5.77
N SER A 86 -6.12 11.12 -5.49
CA SER A 86 -6.23 12.30 -6.34
C SER A 86 -5.13 13.29 -6.00
N VAL A 87 -5.04 14.39 -6.73
CA VAL A 87 -4.12 15.50 -6.42
C VAL A 87 -4.36 16.13 -5.03
N ILE A 88 -5.55 15.91 -4.44
CA ILE A 88 -5.90 16.35 -3.08
C ILE A 88 -5.67 15.22 -2.08
N ASN A 89 -6.08 14.01 -2.42
CA ASN A 89 -5.94 12.82 -1.59
C ASN A 89 -4.70 12.03 -2.00
N THR A 90 -3.54 12.59 -1.72
CA THR A 90 -2.24 11.94 -2.02
C THR A 90 -1.89 10.89 -0.97
N VAL A 91 -1.08 9.93 -1.38
CA VAL A 91 -0.48 8.93 -0.49
C VAL A 91 1.01 9.20 -0.37
N THR A 92 1.50 9.42 0.83
CA THR A 92 2.92 9.69 1.08
C THR A 92 3.51 8.60 1.96
N PHE A 93 4.59 8.00 1.50
CA PHE A 93 5.48 7.18 2.32
C PHE A 93 6.73 8.02 2.64
N GLN A 94 7.02 8.21 3.91
CA GLN A 94 8.19 9.00 4.32
C GLN A 94 8.89 8.39 5.53
N SER A 95 10.20 8.63 5.63
CA SER A 95 10.92 8.32 6.87
C SER A 95 10.32 9.12 8.04
N GLU A 96 10.05 8.46 9.16
CA GLU A 96 9.53 9.11 10.38
C GLU A 96 10.45 10.21 10.89
N VAL A 97 11.76 10.03 10.69
CA VAL A 97 12.80 10.99 11.10
C VAL A 97 13.29 11.89 9.98
N LEU A 98 12.68 11.81 8.78
CA LEU A 98 13.02 12.59 7.59
C LEU A 98 14.49 12.43 7.16
N ASP A 99 15.03 11.22 7.32
CA ASP A 99 16.39 10.87 6.95
C ASP A 99 16.39 9.57 6.12
N SER A 100 16.80 9.70 4.87
CA SER A 100 16.82 8.58 3.91
C SER A 100 17.86 7.51 4.23
N SER A 101 18.84 7.82 5.07
CA SER A 101 19.84 6.84 5.51
C SER A 101 19.29 5.85 6.56
N GLN A 102 18.16 6.19 7.16
CA GLN A 102 17.54 5.40 8.24
C GLN A 102 16.49 4.42 7.73
N VAL A 103 15.96 4.61 6.54
CA VAL A 103 14.91 3.75 5.97
C VAL A 103 15.33 3.25 4.60
N SER A 104 15.46 1.94 4.46
CA SER A 104 15.80 1.29 3.20
C SER A 104 14.79 0.23 2.84
N LEU A 105 14.09 0.42 1.73
CA LEU A 105 13.31 -0.61 1.07
C LEU A 105 14.23 -1.32 0.05
N HIS A 106 14.39 -2.61 0.21
CA HIS A 106 15.33 -3.40 -0.56
C HIS A 106 14.74 -4.75 -0.92
N TYR A 107 14.99 -5.23 -2.12
CA TYR A 107 14.66 -6.58 -2.51
C TYR A 107 15.73 -7.17 -3.42
N SER A 108 15.98 -8.46 -3.25
CA SER A 108 16.96 -9.20 -4.05
C SER A 108 16.36 -10.53 -4.49
N SER A 109 16.32 -10.76 -5.80
CA SER A 109 15.90 -12.04 -6.37
C SER A 109 16.73 -12.35 -7.61
N SER A 110 17.07 -13.61 -7.80
CA SER A 110 17.68 -14.11 -9.03
C SER A 110 16.66 -14.48 -10.11
N ASN A 111 15.36 -14.39 -9.81
CA ASN A 111 14.30 -14.69 -10.75
C ASN A 111 14.01 -13.46 -11.62
N PRO A 112 14.19 -13.53 -12.96
CA PRO A 112 13.96 -12.39 -13.85
C PRO A 112 12.50 -11.91 -13.90
N SER A 113 11.54 -12.69 -13.39
CA SER A 113 10.16 -12.24 -13.24
C SER A 113 9.96 -11.27 -12.07
N TYR A 114 10.97 -11.12 -11.21
CA TYR A 114 10.96 -10.25 -10.03
C TYR A 114 12.12 -9.27 -10.11
N ASP A 115 12.12 -8.44 -11.16
CA ASP A 115 13.21 -7.55 -11.54
C ASP A 115 13.15 -6.15 -10.91
N TYR A 116 12.30 -5.96 -9.88
CA TYR A 116 12.10 -4.67 -9.20
C TYR A 116 12.06 -4.82 -7.67
N THR A 117 12.30 -3.73 -6.97
CA THR A 117 12.00 -3.58 -5.54
C THR A 117 10.65 -2.91 -5.35
N LEU A 118 10.40 -1.80 -6.07
CA LEU A 118 9.16 -1.04 -6.04
C LEU A 118 8.58 -0.94 -7.45
N TYR A 119 7.32 -1.34 -7.62
CA TYR A 119 6.63 -1.35 -8.90
C TYR A 119 5.34 -0.54 -8.84
N PHE A 120 5.13 0.28 -9.86
CA PHE A 120 3.91 1.05 -10.05
C PHE A 120 3.23 0.63 -11.35
N ASP A 121 2.00 0.16 -11.26
CA ASP A 121 1.16 -0.19 -12.40
C ASP A 121 -0.19 0.51 -12.29
N SER A 122 -0.47 1.44 -13.20
CA SER A 122 -1.71 2.23 -13.17
C SER A 122 -1.91 2.99 -11.85
N CYS A 123 -0.82 3.35 -11.18
CA CYS A 123 -0.79 4.01 -9.88
C CYS A 123 -0.59 5.52 -10.04
N SER A 124 -1.29 6.31 -9.24
CA SER A 124 -1.16 7.77 -9.32
C SER A 124 -1.24 8.45 -7.95
N ASN A 125 -0.67 9.66 -7.88
CA ASN A 125 -0.70 10.55 -6.71
C ASN A 125 0.00 9.96 -5.47
N VAL A 126 1.19 9.38 -5.68
CA VAL A 126 2.00 8.77 -4.62
C VAL A 126 3.33 9.49 -4.49
N VAL A 127 3.75 9.73 -3.26
CA VAL A 127 5.01 10.37 -2.90
C VAL A 127 5.85 9.40 -2.07
N PHE A 128 7.12 9.23 -2.46
CA PHE A 128 8.15 8.59 -1.63
C PHE A 128 9.17 9.64 -1.23
N LYS A 129 9.33 9.87 0.07
CA LYS A 129 10.15 10.95 0.60
C LYS A 129 11.07 10.45 1.71
N ASP A 130 12.34 10.86 1.64
CA ASP A 130 13.35 10.52 2.66
C ASP A 130 13.47 8.98 2.90
N ILE A 131 13.33 8.17 1.84
CA ILE A 131 13.44 6.71 1.85
C ILE A 131 14.41 6.26 0.77
N GLY A 132 15.32 5.36 1.09
CA GLY A 132 16.12 4.64 0.11
C GLY A 132 15.31 3.51 -0.53
N VAL A 133 15.28 3.42 -1.86
CA VAL A 133 14.76 2.27 -2.58
C VAL A 133 15.90 1.66 -3.39
N LEU A 134 16.34 0.50 -2.96
CA LEU A 134 17.59 -0.10 -3.42
C LEU A 134 17.35 -1.50 -3.98
N ARG A 135 18.22 -1.91 -4.87
CA ARG A 135 18.30 -3.27 -5.35
C ARG A 135 19.76 -3.72 -5.39
N SER A 136 20.04 -4.90 -4.84
CA SER A 136 21.42 -5.44 -4.81
C SER A 136 21.81 -6.14 -6.08
N SER A 137 20.87 -6.75 -6.80
CA SER A 137 21.12 -7.47 -8.06
C SER A 137 19.85 -7.48 -8.90
N GLY A 138 20.02 -7.48 -10.21
CA GLY A 138 18.93 -7.44 -11.17
C GLY A 138 18.68 -6.03 -11.72
N ASP A 139 17.55 -5.81 -12.38
CA ASP A 139 17.42 -4.71 -13.32
C ASP A 139 17.03 -3.38 -12.67
N TYR A 140 15.97 -3.33 -11.83
CA TYR A 140 15.42 -2.03 -11.42
C TYR A 140 15.09 -1.97 -9.93
N ALA A 141 15.49 -0.90 -9.24
CA ALA A 141 14.97 -0.59 -7.92
C ALA A 141 13.52 -0.10 -8.05
N ILE A 142 13.24 0.73 -9.05
CA ILE A 142 11.90 1.26 -9.30
C ILE A 142 11.50 0.95 -10.74
N ARG A 143 10.31 0.38 -10.92
CA ARG A 143 9.68 0.12 -12.21
C ARG A 143 8.32 0.82 -12.28
N ILE A 144 8.07 1.59 -13.35
CA ILE A 144 6.86 2.40 -13.53
C ILE A 144 6.24 2.05 -14.87
N GLU A 145 4.99 1.58 -14.84
CA GLU A 145 4.24 1.13 -16.03
C GLU A 145 2.75 1.48 -15.91
N GLY A 146 1.95 0.99 -16.87
CA GLY A 146 0.49 1.04 -16.84
C GLY A 146 -0.12 2.44 -16.85
N GLY A 147 0.59 3.45 -17.37
CA GLY A 147 0.09 4.83 -17.36
C GLY A 147 0.13 5.49 -15.98
N SER A 148 0.95 4.96 -15.06
CA SER A 148 1.17 5.58 -13.75
C SER A 148 1.61 7.03 -13.89
N SER A 149 1.09 7.91 -13.05
CA SER A 149 1.30 9.37 -13.14
C SER A 149 1.33 10.04 -11.78
N ASN A 150 1.81 11.29 -11.71
CA ASN A 150 1.87 12.05 -10.46
C ASN A 150 2.61 11.28 -9.34
N LEU A 151 3.72 10.64 -9.71
CA LEU A 151 4.64 9.98 -8.78
C LEU A 151 5.77 10.94 -8.45
N ASP A 152 6.08 11.08 -7.17
CA ASP A 152 7.07 12.03 -6.69
C ASP A 152 8.07 11.31 -5.75
N PHE A 153 9.34 11.41 -6.08
CA PHE A 153 10.45 10.81 -5.33
C PHE A 153 11.37 11.91 -4.84
N ARG A 154 11.43 12.12 -3.51
CA ARG A 154 12.18 13.24 -2.92
C ARG A 154 13.15 12.78 -1.85
N ASN A 155 14.34 13.39 -1.84
CA ASN A 155 15.34 13.25 -0.77
C ASN A 155 15.70 11.79 -0.45
N GLY A 156 15.52 10.89 -1.40
CA GLY A 156 15.80 9.46 -1.25
C GLY A 156 17.04 9.03 -2.03
N VAL A 157 17.46 7.80 -1.80
CA VAL A 157 18.48 7.14 -2.64
C VAL A 157 17.77 6.14 -3.52
N PHE A 158 17.82 6.36 -4.83
CA PHE A 158 17.16 5.50 -5.82
C PHE A 158 18.18 5.06 -6.85
N ASN A 159 18.35 3.74 -7.02
CA ASN A 159 19.20 3.21 -8.06
C ASN A 159 18.36 2.52 -9.14
N ASN A 160 18.75 2.68 -10.41
CA ASN A 160 18.15 2.02 -11.56
C ASN A 160 16.61 2.15 -11.65
N ILE A 161 16.15 3.30 -12.12
CA ILE A 161 14.72 3.57 -12.37
C ILE A 161 14.39 3.24 -13.82
N TYR A 162 13.32 2.47 -14.03
CA TYR A 162 12.75 2.18 -15.34
C TYR A 162 11.33 2.78 -15.43
N SER A 163 11.03 3.42 -16.56
CA SER A 163 9.66 3.84 -16.87
C SER A 163 9.33 3.51 -18.33
N SER A 164 8.23 2.83 -18.57
CA SER A 164 7.65 2.70 -19.90
C SER A 164 6.47 3.65 -20.02
N SER A 165 6.60 4.69 -20.82
CA SER A 165 5.44 5.48 -21.26
C SER A 165 4.82 4.74 -22.45
N SER A 166 3.66 4.12 -22.27
CA SER A 166 2.82 3.79 -23.41
C SER A 166 2.18 5.10 -23.89
N SER A 167 2.82 5.77 -24.85
CA SER A 167 2.10 6.76 -25.65
C SER A 167 1.14 6.00 -26.56
N VAL A 168 -0.14 6.08 -26.31
CA VAL A 168 -1.20 5.79 -27.26
C VAL A 168 -1.62 7.09 -27.89
#